data_41be108dd9e509e45627ff8f219f195b
#
_entry.id   41be108dd9e509e45627ff8f219f195b
#
_cell.length_a   1.000
_cell.length_b   1.000
_cell.length_c   1.000
_cell.angle_alpha   90.00
_cell.angle_beta   90.00
_cell.angle_gamma   90.00
#
_symmetry.space_group_name_H-M   'P 1'
#
loop_
_entity.id
_entity.type
_entity.pdbx_description
1 polymer ?
#
loop_
_entity_poly.entity_id
_entity_poly.type
_entity_poly.pdbx_seq_one_letter_code
_entity_poly.pdbx_strand_id
1 'polypeptide(L)'
;MLAIGKAGNSRQLKVAGELLPKVFNKLYDPGEFTNKNILVVGGGDSSLECSIALAKSGNRIVHSYRKEEFSRPKEENMNKFNELVKQGKITAIFESTVTEIREHEVVLKTKEDVKTMPNDVVFTLIGRELPTKFFKRSGIRMEGEKGLRWWWFMVASISFFSMLYFGKTGVSFNVFAESDTISAKIIAYLSAPFHAPLNWALSGYKWYLSLNFILGWIGSIIFLISGICSLGLLVRYWNLYFRTPWRAFKYTYFIGVGTFFTILYFSKLLHNTAGTSEWIESPTYWYSLFYCVTMLIFGIRRTYVRKTRYVFWQMTALIFIQIFFLFLFPFYLYEPLILDNFGAQHWIVLELFPSGKWSSFAFILFWPLNMWEFGSSTFWTWFPFVQSGLILFFLIRHYGKGIYCGWVCSCGGMAETLGDEYRRKTPHGPRAKRLENVGQIVLFAAIFFTLIIYLNKSGMWSSFPLLNYTMIGVYKFSIDVIFAGIRGL
;
A
#
# COMPACT_ATOMS: atom_id res chain seq x y z
N MET A 1 -18.99 -12.09 21.55
CA MET A 1 -17.95 -12.78 20.79
C MET A 1 -18.53 -14.04 20.20
N LEU A 2 -18.56 -14.20 18.89
CA LEU A 2 -19.05 -15.42 18.22
C LEU A 2 -17.87 -16.32 17.93
N ALA A 3 -17.74 -17.43 18.61
CA ALA A 3 -16.66 -18.40 18.48
C ALA A 3 -17.20 -19.70 17.85
N ILE A 4 -17.84 -19.60 16.67
CA ILE A 4 -18.42 -20.73 15.95
C ILE A 4 -17.39 -21.53 15.10
N GLY A 5 -16.10 -21.28 15.32
CA GLY A 5 -15.00 -21.94 14.60
C GLY A 5 -14.92 -21.59 13.11
N LYS A 6 -14.00 -22.24 12.40
CA LYS A 6 -13.89 -22.17 10.92
C LYS A 6 -14.85 -23.15 10.21
N ALA A 7 -15.83 -23.71 10.91
CA ALA A 7 -16.76 -24.71 10.38
C ALA A 7 -17.80 -24.05 9.45
N GLY A 8 -17.38 -23.67 8.26
CA GLY A 8 -18.28 -23.40 7.15
C GLY A 8 -18.72 -24.68 6.49
N ASN A 9 -19.79 -24.65 5.69
CA ASN A 9 -20.22 -25.76 4.87
C ASN A 9 -19.13 -26.12 3.86
N SER A 10 -18.93 -27.41 3.61
CA SER A 10 -18.06 -27.86 2.54
C SER A 10 -18.57 -27.31 1.21
N ARG A 11 -17.65 -26.87 0.37
CA ARG A 11 -18.00 -26.47 -1.00
C ARG A 11 -18.49 -27.65 -1.76
N GLN A 12 -19.52 -27.46 -2.55
CA GLN A 12 -20.09 -28.48 -3.41
C GLN A 12 -19.48 -28.41 -4.80
N LEU A 13 -19.30 -29.56 -5.44
CA LEU A 13 -18.90 -29.68 -6.83
C LEU A 13 -20.02 -29.22 -7.78
N LYS A 14 -21.27 -29.33 -7.34
CA LYS A 14 -22.48 -29.05 -8.11
C LYS A 14 -22.63 -29.95 -9.35
N VAL A 15 -22.34 -31.23 -9.17
CA VAL A 15 -22.44 -32.25 -10.20
C VAL A 15 -23.48 -33.33 -9.83
N ALA A 16 -24.02 -34.00 -10.81
CA ALA A 16 -24.92 -35.14 -10.59
C ALA A 16 -24.23 -36.19 -9.73
N GLY A 17 -24.93 -36.76 -8.75
CA GLY A 17 -24.40 -37.78 -7.85
C GLY A 17 -23.54 -37.30 -6.69
N GLU A 18 -23.39 -35.97 -6.49
CA GLU A 18 -22.60 -35.42 -5.36
C GLU A 18 -23.16 -35.79 -3.98
N LEU A 19 -24.45 -36.09 -3.89
CA LEU A 19 -25.13 -36.44 -2.63
C LEU A 19 -25.17 -37.96 -2.37
N LEU A 20 -24.50 -38.78 -3.19
CA LEU A 20 -24.43 -40.22 -3.00
C LEU A 20 -23.71 -40.56 -1.67
N PRO A 21 -24.09 -41.65 -0.98
CA PRO A 21 -23.49 -42.04 0.31
C PRO A 21 -21.98 -42.28 0.27
N LYS A 22 -21.43 -42.54 -0.91
CA LYS A 22 -19.98 -42.74 -1.13
C LYS A 22 -19.16 -41.45 -1.23
N VAL A 23 -19.81 -40.27 -1.17
CA VAL A 23 -19.14 -38.98 -1.30
C VAL A 23 -18.92 -38.36 0.08
N PHE A 24 -17.66 -38.21 0.43
CA PHE A 24 -17.22 -37.65 1.73
C PHE A 24 -16.56 -36.31 1.55
N ASN A 25 -16.72 -35.43 2.52
CA ASN A 25 -16.08 -34.09 2.57
C ASN A 25 -15.01 -33.99 3.67
N LYS A 26 -14.76 -35.07 4.38
CA LYS A 26 -13.76 -35.18 5.44
C LYS A 26 -13.36 -36.63 5.62
N LEU A 27 -12.09 -36.91 5.80
CA LEU A 27 -11.55 -38.18 6.22
C LEU A 27 -11.43 -38.18 7.75
N TYR A 28 -12.01 -39.20 8.40
CA TYR A 28 -11.90 -39.41 9.85
C TYR A 28 -10.86 -40.46 10.18
N ASP A 29 -10.99 -41.64 9.64
CA ASP A 29 -10.06 -42.73 9.81
C ASP A 29 -9.71 -43.33 8.45
N PRO A 30 -8.42 -43.30 8.02
CA PRO A 30 -7.99 -43.96 6.81
C PRO A 30 -8.17 -45.50 6.82
N GLY A 31 -8.19 -46.12 8.01
CA GLY A 31 -8.33 -47.56 8.19
C GLY A 31 -9.73 -48.10 7.81
N GLU A 32 -10.75 -47.25 7.76
CA GLU A 32 -12.10 -47.63 7.29
C GLU A 32 -12.14 -47.99 5.80
N PHE A 33 -11.10 -47.59 5.04
CA PHE A 33 -11.03 -47.79 3.59
C PHE A 33 -9.82 -48.69 3.24
N THR A 34 -10.05 -49.88 2.76
CA THR A 34 -9.01 -50.82 2.32
C THR A 34 -9.41 -51.44 0.98
N ASN A 35 -8.44 -51.62 0.08
CA ASN A 35 -8.63 -52.19 -1.26
C ASN A 35 -9.73 -51.51 -2.10
N LYS A 36 -9.93 -50.20 -1.95
CA LYS A 36 -10.95 -49.42 -2.65
C LYS A 36 -10.33 -48.58 -3.78
N ASN A 37 -11.11 -48.29 -4.81
CA ASN A 37 -10.81 -47.31 -5.82
C ASN A 37 -11.35 -45.94 -5.35
N ILE A 38 -10.48 -45.03 -4.97
CA ILE A 38 -10.85 -43.79 -4.30
C ILE A 38 -10.45 -42.61 -5.17
N LEU A 39 -11.41 -41.69 -5.42
CA LEU A 39 -11.15 -40.42 -6.02
C LEU A 39 -11.02 -39.35 -4.92
N VAL A 40 -9.91 -38.61 -4.94
CA VAL A 40 -9.73 -37.40 -4.11
C VAL A 40 -9.72 -36.18 -5.00
N VAL A 41 -10.62 -35.24 -4.73
CA VAL A 41 -10.76 -34.00 -5.48
C VAL A 41 -10.31 -32.80 -4.63
N GLY A 42 -9.28 -32.11 -5.06
CA GLY A 42 -8.79 -30.92 -4.35
C GLY A 42 -7.36 -30.55 -4.70
N GLY A 43 -6.86 -29.45 -4.14
CA GLY A 43 -5.49 -28.97 -4.39
C GLY A 43 -4.96 -28.17 -3.21
N GLY A 44 -5.30 -28.56 -1.99
CA GLY A 44 -4.80 -28.02 -0.74
C GLY A 44 -4.15 -29.06 0.14
N ASP A 45 -3.53 -28.69 1.25
CA ASP A 45 -2.88 -29.62 2.19
C ASP A 45 -3.80 -30.78 2.59
N SER A 46 -5.04 -30.49 2.95
CA SER A 46 -6.00 -31.53 3.37
C SER A 46 -6.29 -32.57 2.28
N SER A 47 -6.24 -32.21 1.00
CA SER A 47 -6.46 -33.15 -0.09
C SER A 47 -5.24 -34.02 -0.33
N LEU A 48 -4.04 -33.47 -0.22
CA LEU A 48 -2.80 -34.24 -0.33
C LEU A 48 -2.64 -35.20 0.86
N GLU A 49 -2.85 -34.71 2.09
CA GLU A 49 -2.81 -35.48 3.31
C GLU A 49 -3.80 -36.65 3.27
N CYS A 50 -5.02 -36.42 2.78
CA CYS A 50 -6.02 -37.44 2.57
C CYS A 50 -5.54 -38.52 1.58
N SER A 51 -5.03 -38.11 0.41
CA SER A 51 -4.51 -39.05 -0.60
C SER A 51 -3.31 -39.85 -0.08
N ILE A 52 -2.40 -39.22 0.66
CA ILE A 52 -1.24 -39.89 1.25
C ILE A 52 -1.67 -40.95 2.28
N ALA A 53 -2.60 -40.57 3.17
CA ALA A 53 -3.10 -41.47 4.22
C ALA A 53 -3.82 -42.69 3.63
N LEU A 54 -4.73 -42.48 2.67
CA LEU A 54 -5.48 -43.54 2.01
C LEU A 54 -4.60 -44.45 1.16
N ALA A 55 -3.58 -43.90 0.49
CA ALA A 55 -2.62 -44.70 -0.28
C ALA A 55 -1.79 -45.64 0.62
N LYS A 56 -1.43 -45.15 1.83
CA LYS A 56 -0.73 -46.00 2.83
C LYS A 56 -1.60 -47.10 3.40
N SER A 57 -2.93 -46.92 3.43
CA SER A 57 -3.90 -47.96 3.86
C SER A 57 -4.22 -48.97 2.75
N GLY A 58 -3.47 -49.03 1.65
CA GLY A 58 -3.59 -50.04 0.60
C GLY A 58 -4.69 -49.78 -0.43
N ASN A 59 -5.15 -48.57 -0.61
CA ASN A 59 -6.13 -48.19 -1.60
C ASN A 59 -5.49 -47.70 -2.92
N ARG A 60 -6.24 -47.82 -4.01
CA ARG A 60 -5.90 -47.21 -5.31
C ARG A 60 -6.45 -45.82 -5.38
N ILE A 61 -5.56 -44.80 -5.41
CA ILE A 61 -5.96 -43.40 -5.35
C ILE A 61 -5.83 -42.71 -6.70
N VAL A 62 -6.91 -42.09 -7.15
CA VAL A 62 -6.90 -41.12 -8.23
C VAL A 62 -7.07 -39.75 -7.59
N HIS A 63 -6.13 -38.83 -7.85
CA HIS A 63 -6.18 -37.47 -7.34
C HIS A 63 -6.47 -36.49 -8.48
N SER A 64 -7.63 -35.83 -8.45
CA SER A 64 -8.07 -34.89 -9.46
C SER A 64 -7.86 -33.45 -9.00
N TYR A 65 -7.20 -32.65 -9.83
CA TYR A 65 -7.01 -31.24 -9.58
C TYR A 65 -7.22 -30.39 -10.85
N ARG A 66 -7.97 -29.29 -10.71
CA ARG A 66 -8.40 -28.45 -11.83
C ARG A 66 -7.32 -27.55 -12.46
N LYS A 67 -6.12 -27.45 -11.88
CA LYS A 67 -5.00 -26.66 -12.39
C LYS A 67 -3.87 -27.57 -12.85
N GLU A 68 -2.89 -26.97 -13.55
CA GLU A 68 -1.69 -27.66 -14.05
C GLU A 68 -0.76 -28.15 -12.92
N GLU A 69 -0.70 -27.40 -11.82
CA GLU A 69 0.19 -27.71 -10.70
C GLU A 69 -0.38 -27.29 -9.34
N PHE A 70 0.15 -27.86 -8.27
CA PHE A 70 -0.18 -27.46 -6.92
C PHE A 70 0.56 -26.15 -6.54
N SER A 71 -0.17 -25.15 -6.11
CA SER A 71 0.39 -23.82 -5.71
C SER A 71 0.17 -23.47 -4.24
N ARG A 72 -0.51 -24.32 -3.47
CA ARG A 72 -0.94 -24.00 -2.09
C ARG A 72 -0.43 -24.94 -1.02
N PRO A 73 -0.25 -26.24 -1.29
CA PRO A 73 0.20 -27.19 -0.28
C PRO A 73 1.61 -26.87 0.21
N LYS A 74 1.90 -27.35 1.42
CA LYS A 74 3.24 -27.30 2.01
C LYS A 74 4.19 -28.21 1.22
N GLU A 75 5.44 -27.81 1.11
CA GLU A 75 6.48 -28.54 0.37
C GLU A 75 6.63 -29.99 0.87
N GLU A 76 6.55 -30.18 2.18
CA GLU A 76 6.62 -31.52 2.79
C GLU A 76 5.51 -32.46 2.29
N ASN A 77 4.26 -31.97 2.19
CA ASN A 77 3.13 -32.74 1.69
C ASN A 77 3.26 -33.04 0.19
N MET A 78 3.78 -32.07 -0.57
CA MET A 78 4.05 -32.27 -2.00
C MET A 78 5.12 -33.33 -2.24
N ASN A 79 6.20 -33.34 -1.46
CA ASN A 79 7.27 -34.32 -1.59
C ASN A 79 6.76 -35.75 -1.29
N LYS A 80 6.04 -35.95 -0.18
CA LYS A 80 5.42 -37.25 0.18
C LYS A 80 4.40 -37.70 -0.86
N PHE A 81 3.60 -36.79 -1.40
CA PHE A 81 2.64 -37.10 -2.45
C PHE A 81 3.34 -37.57 -3.75
N ASN A 82 4.35 -36.80 -4.19
CA ASN A 82 5.11 -37.12 -5.39
C ASN A 82 5.87 -38.48 -5.29
N GLU A 83 6.35 -38.81 -4.11
CA GLU A 83 6.95 -40.16 -3.86
C GLU A 83 5.93 -41.27 -4.08
N LEU A 84 4.71 -41.13 -3.59
CA LEU A 84 3.64 -42.11 -3.78
C LEU A 84 3.13 -42.18 -5.23
N VAL A 85 3.18 -41.07 -5.96
CA VAL A 85 2.92 -41.02 -7.40
C VAL A 85 4.00 -41.82 -8.16
N LYS A 86 5.28 -41.61 -7.84
CA LYS A 86 6.41 -42.37 -8.43
C LYS A 86 6.32 -43.87 -8.13
N GLN A 87 5.80 -44.24 -6.96
CA GLN A 87 5.56 -45.62 -6.55
C GLN A 87 4.31 -46.23 -7.21
N GLY A 88 3.56 -45.49 -8.02
CA GLY A 88 2.32 -45.98 -8.66
C GLY A 88 1.13 -46.14 -7.71
N LYS A 89 1.22 -45.70 -6.45
CA LYS A 89 0.14 -45.81 -5.46
C LYS A 89 -0.92 -44.69 -5.60
N ILE A 90 -0.54 -43.57 -6.18
CA ILE A 90 -1.42 -42.44 -6.48
C ILE A 90 -1.30 -42.10 -7.97
N THR A 91 -2.43 -41.98 -8.65
CA THR A 91 -2.51 -41.45 -10.00
C THR A 91 -2.98 -40.02 -9.94
N ALA A 92 -2.10 -39.03 -10.24
CA ALA A 92 -2.47 -37.62 -10.26
C ALA A 92 -2.96 -37.23 -11.65
N ILE A 93 -4.15 -36.59 -11.71
CA ILE A 93 -4.74 -36.10 -12.94
C ILE A 93 -4.94 -34.57 -12.75
N PHE A 94 -4.08 -33.81 -13.35
CA PHE A 94 -4.16 -32.32 -13.37
C PHE A 94 -5.11 -31.86 -14.47
N GLU A 95 -5.49 -30.57 -14.43
CA GLU A 95 -6.42 -29.92 -15.36
C GLU A 95 -7.73 -30.70 -15.56
N SER A 96 -8.18 -31.41 -14.50
CA SER A 96 -9.33 -32.30 -14.50
C SER A 96 -10.45 -31.76 -13.60
N THR A 97 -11.67 -32.00 -14.03
CA THR A 97 -12.90 -31.66 -13.28
C THR A 97 -13.84 -32.84 -13.28
N VAL A 98 -14.44 -33.11 -12.11
CA VAL A 98 -15.51 -34.11 -12.01
C VAL A 98 -16.76 -33.54 -12.70
N THR A 99 -17.37 -34.32 -13.59
CA THR A 99 -18.61 -33.95 -14.28
C THR A 99 -19.80 -34.75 -13.78
N GLU A 100 -19.63 -35.98 -13.37
CA GLU A 100 -20.69 -36.85 -12.85
C GLU A 100 -20.11 -37.88 -11.89
N ILE A 101 -20.88 -38.22 -10.84
CA ILE A 101 -20.56 -39.31 -9.91
C ILE A 101 -21.72 -40.31 -9.99
N ARG A 102 -21.42 -41.56 -10.40
CA ARG A 102 -22.38 -42.67 -10.47
C ARG A 102 -22.11 -43.65 -9.34
N GLU A 103 -22.96 -44.61 -9.15
CA GLU A 103 -22.88 -45.55 -8.03
C GLU A 103 -21.56 -46.34 -7.99
N HIS A 104 -21.03 -46.77 -9.11
CA HIS A 104 -19.77 -47.54 -9.20
C HIS A 104 -18.68 -46.88 -10.06
N GLU A 105 -18.96 -45.72 -10.61
CA GLU A 105 -18.08 -45.01 -11.53
C GLU A 105 -18.02 -43.51 -11.22
N VAL A 106 -16.98 -42.86 -11.76
CA VAL A 106 -16.86 -41.40 -11.80
C VAL A 106 -16.41 -40.94 -13.17
N VAL A 107 -16.98 -39.85 -13.63
CA VAL A 107 -16.65 -39.23 -14.92
C VAL A 107 -15.82 -37.99 -14.68
N LEU A 108 -14.59 -37.98 -15.20
CA LEU A 108 -13.66 -36.87 -15.16
C LEU A 108 -13.47 -36.27 -16.55
N LYS A 109 -13.63 -34.99 -16.66
CA LYS A 109 -13.30 -34.23 -17.87
C LYS A 109 -11.90 -33.62 -17.73
N THR A 110 -11.01 -33.95 -18.64
CA THR A 110 -9.69 -33.35 -18.84
C THR A 110 -9.74 -32.37 -20.01
N LYS A 111 -8.64 -31.72 -20.33
CA LYS A 111 -8.56 -30.83 -21.52
C LYS A 111 -8.78 -31.62 -22.83
N GLU A 112 -8.32 -32.85 -22.88
CA GLU A 112 -8.25 -33.62 -24.13
C GLU A 112 -9.39 -34.62 -24.25
N ASP A 113 -9.91 -35.15 -23.11
CA ASP A 113 -10.83 -36.29 -23.14
C ASP A 113 -11.73 -36.35 -21.90
N VAL A 114 -12.79 -37.17 -21.99
CA VAL A 114 -13.70 -37.48 -20.89
C VAL A 114 -13.42 -38.94 -20.47
N LYS A 115 -12.90 -39.15 -19.26
CA LYS A 115 -12.53 -40.47 -18.71
C LYS A 115 -13.55 -40.93 -17.71
N THR A 116 -14.10 -42.12 -17.95
CA THR A 116 -14.92 -42.84 -16.96
C THR A 116 -14.06 -43.87 -16.26
N MET A 117 -14.09 -43.87 -14.93
CA MET A 117 -13.26 -44.76 -14.12
C MET A 117 -14.08 -45.46 -13.04
N PRO A 118 -13.78 -46.74 -12.70
CA PRO A 118 -14.38 -47.43 -11.57
C PRO A 118 -14.07 -46.67 -10.28
N ASN A 119 -15.06 -46.49 -9.41
CA ASN A 119 -14.93 -45.71 -8.20
C ASN A 119 -15.84 -46.23 -7.08
N ASP A 120 -15.28 -46.49 -5.93
CA ASP A 120 -16.00 -46.93 -4.73
C ASP A 120 -16.27 -45.76 -3.77
N VAL A 121 -15.35 -44.78 -3.70
CA VAL A 121 -15.41 -43.69 -2.73
C VAL A 121 -14.89 -42.38 -3.35
N VAL A 122 -15.52 -41.28 -3.04
CA VAL A 122 -15.10 -39.92 -3.48
C VAL A 122 -14.89 -39.03 -2.27
N PHE A 123 -13.71 -38.41 -2.19
CA PHE A 123 -13.44 -37.32 -1.21
C PHE A 123 -13.41 -35.99 -1.91
N THR A 124 -14.35 -35.10 -1.55
CA THR A 124 -14.43 -33.73 -2.08
C THR A 124 -13.77 -32.71 -1.12
N LEU A 125 -12.47 -32.47 -1.30
CA LEU A 125 -11.67 -31.61 -0.43
C LEU A 125 -11.33 -30.28 -1.11
N ILE A 126 -12.35 -29.65 -1.71
CA ILE A 126 -12.25 -28.41 -2.49
C ILE A 126 -12.35 -27.11 -1.64
N GLY A 127 -12.27 -27.26 -0.33
CA GLY A 127 -12.33 -26.18 0.65
C GLY A 127 -13.74 -25.99 1.25
N ARG A 128 -13.84 -24.99 2.12
CA ARG A 128 -15.09 -24.67 2.83
C ARG A 128 -15.58 -23.28 2.45
N GLU A 129 -16.88 -23.06 2.50
CA GLU A 129 -17.49 -21.74 2.37
C GLU A 129 -17.60 -21.09 3.75
N LEU A 130 -17.20 -19.82 3.84
CA LEU A 130 -17.48 -19.05 5.04
C LEU A 130 -19.00 -18.87 5.15
N PRO A 131 -19.59 -18.98 6.34
CA PRO A 131 -21.03 -18.80 6.55
C PRO A 131 -21.46 -17.33 6.45
N THR A 132 -21.06 -16.68 5.35
CA THR A 132 -21.27 -15.24 5.11
C THR A 132 -22.75 -14.87 5.04
N LYS A 133 -23.57 -15.78 4.49
CA LYS A 133 -25.03 -15.60 4.43
C LYS A 133 -25.66 -15.59 5.83
N PHE A 134 -25.17 -16.47 6.72
CA PHE A 134 -25.60 -16.50 8.11
C PHE A 134 -25.23 -15.20 8.83
N PHE A 135 -23.98 -14.76 8.72
CA PHE A 135 -23.54 -13.51 9.36
C PHE A 135 -24.32 -12.29 8.87
N LYS A 136 -24.58 -12.20 7.56
CA LYS A 136 -25.37 -11.10 7.00
C LYS A 136 -26.82 -11.11 7.48
N ARG A 137 -27.45 -12.29 7.53
CA ARG A 137 -28.82 -12.43 8.06
C ARG A 137 -28.90 -12.09 9.55
N SER A 138 -27.87 -12.41 10.32
CA SER A 138 -27.78 -12.08 11.75
C SER A 138 -27.38 -10.63 12.02
N GLY A 139 -27.30 -9.76 11.01
CA GLY A 139 -26.89 -8.36 11.16
C GLY A 139 -25.44 -8.15 11.60
N ILE A 140 -24.61 -9.20 11.55
CA ILE A 140 -23.22 -9.15 11.98
C ILE A 140 -22.39 -8.58 10.82
N ARG A 141 -21.79 -7.42 11.06
CA ARG A 141 -20.88 -6.80 10.10
C ARG A 141 -19.58 -7.58 10.04
N MET A 142 -19.19 -7.96 8.84
CA MET A 142 -17.92 -8.65 8.61
C MET A 142 -16.77 -7.63 8.50
N GLU A 143 -15.60 -8.04 8.95
CA GLU A 143 -14.38 -7.26 8.79
C GLU A 143 -14.08 -7.07 7.30
N GLY A 144 -13.87 -5.82 6.87
CA GLY A 144 -13.63 -5.47 5.47
C GLY A 144 -14.87 -5.00 4.68
N GLU A 145 -16.06 -5.02 5.27
CA GLU A 145 -17.23 -4.39 4.62
C GLU A 145 -17.10 -2.85 4.63
N LYS A 146 -17.01 -2.29 3.42
CA LYS A 146 -16.91 -0.86 3.20
C LYS A 146 -18.31 -0.25 3.22
N GLY A 147 -18.73 0.30 4.35
CA GLY A 147 -19.97 1.05 4.47
C GLY A 147 -19.82 2.50 3.99
N LEU A 148 -20.94 3.22 3.85
CA LEU A 148 -21.00 4.63 3.45
C LEU A 148 -20.02 5.51 4.26
N ARG A 149 -19.91 5.27 5.57
CA ARG A 149 -19.00 5.95 6.48
C ARG A 149 -17.53 5.84 6.04
N TRP A 150 -17.09 4.66 5.58
CA TRP A 150 -15.71 4.45 5.09
C TRP A 150 -15.45 5.29 3.85
N TRP A 151 -16.41 5.34 2.93
CA TRP A 151 -16.31 6.14 1.72
C TRP A 151 -16.24 7.64 2.01
N TRP A 152 -17.04 8.13 2.96
CA TRP A 152 -17.00 9.55 3.36
C TRP A 152 -15.64 9.94 3.94
N PHE A 153 -15.08 9.14 4.84
CA PHE A 153 -13.75 9.42 5.37
C PHE A 153 -12.66 9.33 4.30
N MET A 154 -12.77 8.40 3.37
CA MET A 154 -11.84 8.29 2.25
C MET A 154 -11.90 9.52 1.34
N VAL A 155 -13.13 9.96 0.97
CA VAL A 155 -13.32 11.18 0.18
C VAL A 155 -12.79 12.40 0.92
N ALA A 156 -13.07 12.56 2.21
CA ALA A 156 -12.56 13.65 3.02
C ALA A 156 -11.02 13.66 3.06
N SER A 157 -10.40 12.49 3.24
CA SER A 157 -8.93 12.36 3.27
C SER A 157 -8.30 12.73 1.93
N ILE A 158 -8.79 12.16 0.82
CA ILE A 158 -8.29 12.45 -0.53
C ILE A 158 -8.45 13.95 -0.85
N SER A 159 -9.62 14.52 -0.54
CA SER A 159 -9.90 15.93 -0.80
C SER A 159 -9.01 16.86 0.02
N PHE A 160 -8.72 16.51 1.29
CA PHE A 160 -7.79 17.24 2.13
C PHE A 160 -6.39 17.29 1.54
N PHE A 161 -5.86 16.16 1.12
CA PHE A 161 -4.53 16.12 0.51
C PHE A 161 -4.52 16.77 -0.89
N SER A 162 -5.60 16.68 -1.66
CA SER A 162 -5.75 17.42 -2.92
C SER A 162 -5.71 18.93 -2.69
N MET A 163 -6.44 19.42 -1.68
CA MET A 163 -6.39 20.83 -1.28
C MET A 163 -4.97 21.27 -0.93
N LEU A 164 -4.25 20.48 -0.12
CA LEU A 164 -2.90 20.81 0.32
C LEU A 164 -1.89 20.81 -0.84
N TYR A 165 -1.88 19.77 -1.66
CA TYR A 165 -0.85 19.59 -2.68
C TYR A 165 -1.10 20.41 -3.94
N PHE A 166 -2.32 20.44 -4.44
CA PHE A 166 -2.66 21.21 -5.64
C PHE A 166 -2.82 22.71 -5.32
N GLY A 167 -3.40 23.05 -4.19
CA GLY A 167 -3.52 24.44 -3.76
C GLY A 167 -2.16 25.10 -3.49
N LYS A 168 -1.18 24.34 -2.97
CA LYS A 168 0.18 24.83 -2.71
C LYS A 168 0.92 25.24 -3.98
N THR A 169 0.74 24.51 -5.08
CA THR A 169 1.49 24.69 -6.34
C THR A 169 0.77 25.58 -7.34
N GLY A 170 -0.50 25.91 -7.08
CA GLY A 170 -1.30 26.75 -7.98
C GLY A 170 -0.90 28.23 -7.99
N VAL A 171 -1.28 28.90 -9.06
CA VAL A 171 -1.03 30.35 -9.28
C VAL A 171 -1.79 31.24 -8.29
N SER A 172 -2.73 30.68 -7.54
CA SER A 172 -3.67 31.39 -6.67
C SER A 172 -3.03 32.25 -5.60
N PHE A 173 -1.81 31.94 -5.19
CA PHE A 173 -1.16 32.73 -4.14
C PHE A 173 -0.81 34.18 -4.59
N ASN A 174 -0.59 34.38 -5.89
CA ASN A 174 -0.33 35.71 -6.42
C ASN A 174 -1.60 36.55 -6.57
N VAL A 175 -2.76 35.94 -6.77
CA VAL A 175 -4.05 36.65 -6.87
C VAL A 175 -4.44 37.32 -5.55
N PHE A 176 -3.97 36.78 -4.43
CA PHE A 176 -4.22 37.36 -3.09
C PHE A 176 -3.23 38.44 -2.71
N ALA A 177 -2.12 38.59 -3.42
CA ALA A 177 -1.09 39.56 -3.09
C ALA A 177 -1.53 41.01 -3.32
N GLU A 178 -2.52 41.23 -4.19
CA GLU A 178 -2.95 42.56 -4.61
C GLU A 178 -4.16 43.13 -3.83
N SER A 179 -4.76 42.36 -2.91
CA SER A 179 -5.95 42.82 -2.19
C SER A 179 -5.72 43.01 -0.68
N ASP A 180 -6.05 44.18 -0.17
CA ASP A 180 -5.81 44.58 1.24
C ASP A 180 -6.88 44.06 2.22
N THR A 181 -8.05 43.64 1.75
CA THR A 181 -9.14 43.23 2.61
C THR A 181 -9.42 41.74 2.53
N ILE A 182 -9.79 41.11 3.66
CA ILE A 182 -10.13 39.68 3.75
C ILE A 182 -11.29 39.31 2.81
N SER A 183 -12.31 40.19 2.68
CA SER A 183 -13.44 39.97 1.79
C SER A 183 -13.03 39.92 0.31
N ALA A 184 -12.14 40.81 -0.11
CA ALA A 184 -11.62 40.80 -1.48
C ALA A 184 -10.77 39.56 -1.75
N LYS A 185 -10.00 39.08 -0.78
CA LYS A 185 -9.26 37.81 -0.86
C LYS A 185 -10.20 36.60 -1.03
N ILE A 186 -11.29 36.54 -0.26
CA ILE A 186 -12.28 35.48 -0.39
C ILE A 186 -12.95 35.54 -1.76
N ILE A 187 -13.37 36.72 -2.23
CA ILE A 187 -13.99 36.88 -3.55
C ILE A 187 -13.01 36.48 -4.66
N ALA A 188 -11.75 36.92 -4.58
CA ALA A 188 -10.72 36.52 -5.52
C ALA A 188 -10.50 35.00 -5.54
N TYR A 189 -10.48 34.36 -4.36
CA TYR A 189 -10.40 32.89 -4.27
C TYR A 189 -11.60 32.20 -4.93
N LEU A 190 -12.81 32.65 -4.68
CA LEU A 190 -14.02 32.07 -5.24
C LEU A 190 -14.15 32.30 -6.76
N SER A 191 -13.67 33.42 -7.28
CA SER A 191 -13.70 33.74 -8.71
C SER A 191 -12.53 33.18 -9.51
N ALA A 192 -11.45 32.83 -8.85
CA ALA A 192 -10.20 32.36 -9.49
C ALA A 192 -10.37 31.17 -10.45
N PRO A 193 -11.24 30.16 -10.21
CA PRO A 193 -11.46 29.07 -11.18
C PRO A 193 -11.96 29.52 -12.55
N PHE A 194 -12.69 30.64 -12.60
CA PHE A 194 -13.19 31.21 -13.86
C PHE A 194 -12.09 31.88 -14.68
N HIS A 195 -11.04 32.36 -14.01
CA HIS A 195 -9.87 32.99 -14.66
C HIS A 195 -8.74 32.00 -14.94
N ALA A 196 -8.71 30.87 -14.29
CA ALA A 196 -7.66 29.87 -14.45
C ALA A 196 -7.52 29.32 -15.88
N PRO A 197 -8.58 29.04 -16.65
CA PRO A 197 -8.47 28.64 -18.05
C PRO A 197 -7.83 29.70 -18.95
N LEU A 198 -8.15 30.98 -18.70
CA LEU A 198 -7.54 32.10 -19.44
C LEU A 198 -6.06 32.22 -19.08
N ASN A 199 -5.71 32.14 -17.82
CA ASN A 199 -4.33 32.15 -17.35
C ASN A 199 -3.54 30.95 -17.90
N TRP A 200 -4.17 29.79 -18.07
CA TRP A 200 -3.57 28.64 -18.73
C TRP A 200 -3.23 28.95 -20.19
N ALA A 201 -4.18 29.48 -20.96
CA ALA A 201 -3.96 29.84 -22.35
C ALA A 201 -2.84 30.91 -22.52
N LEU A 202 -2.76 31.84 -21.57
CA LEU A 202 -1.75 32.91 -21.57
C LEU A 202 -0.38 32.46 -21.03
N SER A 203 -0.35 31.47 -20.14
CA SER A 203 0.88 30.99 -19.48
C SER A 203 1.73 30.04 -20.32
N GLY A 204 1.22 29.58 -21.47
CA GLY A 204 1.92 28.66 -22.36
C GLY A 204 2.32 27.37 -21.65
N TYR A 205 3.63 27.14 -21.51
CA TYR A 205 4.19 25.91 -20.90
C TYR A 205 3.95 25.75 -19.38
N LYS A 206 3.45 26.77 -18.67
CA LYS A 206 3.13 26.69 -17.23
C LYS A 206 1.70 26.19 -16.96
N TRP A 207 1.08 25.55 -17.92
CA TRP A 207 -0.28 25.02 -17.85
C TRP A 207 -0.56 24.17 -16.59
N TYR A 208 0.42 23.43 -16.10
CA TYR A 208 0.28 22.58 -14.93
C TYR A 208 0.01 23.36 -13.63
N LEU A 209 0.47 24.63 -13.54
CA LEU A 209 0.19 25.49 -12.37
C LEU A 209 -1.29 25.86 -12.31
N SER A 210 -1.88 26.22 -13.45
CA SER A 210 -3.31 26.54 -13.54
C SER A 210 -4.17 25.30 -13.28
N LEU A 211 -3.75 24.13 -13.78
CA LEU A 211 -4.43 22.86 -13.53
C LEU A 211 -4.35 22.48 -12.04
N ASN A 212 -3.20 22.59 -11.42
CA ASN A 212 -3.03 22.36 -9.98
C ASN A 212 -3.92 23.27 -9.15
N PHE A 213 -4.05 24.52 -9.54
CA PHE A 213 -4.94 25.48 -8.87
C PHE A 213 -6.41 25.04 -8.94
N ILE A 214 -6.92 24.69 -10.13
CA ILE A 214 -8.30 24.22 -10.31
C ILE A 214 -8.55 22.97 -9.45
N LEU A 215 -7.63 22.01 -9.47
CA LEU A 215 -7.74 20.78 -8.68
C LEU A 215 -7.69 21.06 -7.17
N GLY A 216 -6.84 22.00 -6.74
CA GLY A 216 -6.78 22.44 -5.34
C GLY A 216 -8.07 23.09 -4.88
N TRP A 217 -8.68 23.92 -5.72
CA TRP A 217 -9.96 24.57 -5.44
C TRP A 217 -11.12 23.58 -5.35
N ILE A 218 -11.21 22.66 -6.34
CA ILE A 218 -12.19 21.56 -6.32
C ILE A 218 -11.99 20.70 -5.07
N GLY A 219 -10.73 20.34 -4.76
CA GLY A 219 -10.36 19.58 -3.56
C GLY A 219 -10.81 20.30 -2.28
N SER A 220 -10.68 21.62 -2.21
CA SER A 220 -11.11 22.42 -1.05
C SER A 220 -12.62 22.36 -0.82
N ILE A 221 -13.41 22.50 -1.87
CA ILE A 221 -14.88 22.41 -1.79
C ILE A 221 -15.31 20.99 -1.36
N ILE A 222 -14.77 19.96 -2.01
CA ILE A 222 -15.09 18.58 -1.67
C ILE A 222 -14.64 18.26 -0.24
N PHE A 223 -13.50 18.79 0.21
CA PHE A 223 -13.02 18.62 1.58
C PHE A 223 -13.97 19.26 2.59
N LEU A 224 -14.44 20.47 2.36
CA LEU A 224 -15.41 21.13 3.25
C LEU A 224 -16.70 20.32 3.39
N ILE A 225 -17.28 19.90 2.27
CA ILE A 225 -18.53 19.11 2.26
C ILE A 225 -18.31 17.75 2.93
N SER A 226 -17.29 17.01 2.52
CA SER A 226 -17.01 15.69 3.05
C SER A 226 -16.50 15.74 4.49
N GLY A 227 -15.80 16.81 4.88
CA GLY A 227 -15.36 17.08 6.24
C GLY A 227 -16.54 17.29 7.19
N ILE A 228 -17.51 18.10 6.80
CA ILE A 228 -18.74 18.32 7.59
C ILE A 228 -19.52 17.01 7.74
N CYS A 229 -19.70 16.23 6.64
CA CYS A 229 -20.33 14.93 6.69
C CYS A 229 -19.57 13.95 7.59
N SER A 230 -18.24 13.94 7.50
CA SER A 230 -17.38 13.08 8.33
C SER A 230 -17.45 13.46 9.81
N LEU A 231 -17.50 14.75 10.12
CA LEU A 231 -17.68 15.25 11.48
C LEU A 231 -19.04 14.83 12.05
N GLY A 232 -20.12 15.00 11.28
CA GLY A 232 -21.45 14.52 11.65
C GLY A 232 -21.50 13.03 11.93
N LEU A 233 -20.82 12.21 11.09
CA LEU A 233 -20.69 10.77 11.33
C LEU A 233 -19.82 10.45 12.56
N LEU A 234 -18.77 11.22 12.82
CA LEU A 234 -17.95 11.07 14.02
C LEU A 234 -18.77 11.31 15.28
N VAL A 235 -19.55 12.40 15.33
CA VAL A 235 -20.44 12.72 16.44
C VAL A 235 -21.49 11.62 16.63
N ARG A 236 -22.17 11.20 15.55
CA ARG A 236 -23.18 10.14 15.59
C ARG A 236 -22.66 8.81 16.10
N TYR A 237 -21.40 8.49 15.82
CA TYR A 237 -20.78 7.23 16.22
C TYR A 237 -19.69 7.42 17.28
N TRP A 238 -19.80 8.49 18.07
CA TRP A 238 -18.82 8.85 19.11
C TRP A 238 -18.40 7.67 19.99
N ASN A 239 -19.36 6.97 20.56
CA ASN A 239 -19.13 5.83 21.43
C ASN A 239 -18.36 4.67 20.76
N LEU A 240 -18.43 4.56 19.42
CA LEU A 240 -17.71 3.52 18.68
C LEU A 240 -16.23 3.91 18.49
N TYR A 241 -15.96 5.19 18.20
CA TYR A 241 -14.61 5.68 17.96
C TYR A 241 -13.82 5.88 19.25
N PHE A 242 -14.47 6.35 20.28
CA PHE A 242 -13.84 6.68 21.57
C PHE A 242 -14.04 5.58 22.64
N ARG A 243 -14.40 4.37 22.22
CA ARG A 243 -14.69 3.25 23.12
C ARG A 243 -13.51 2.82 24.00
N THR A 244 -12.29 2.96 23.53
CA THR A 244 -11.09 2.61 24.29
C THR A 244 -10.16 3.82 24.38
N PRO A 245 -9.40 3.99 25.50
CA PRO A 245 -8.48 5.12 25.68
C PRO A 245 -7.53 5.29 24.51
N TRP A 246 -7.00 4.20 23.96
CA TRP A 246 -6.11 4.26 22.80
C TRP A 246 -6.82 4.76 21.52
N ARG A 247 -8.04 4.32 21.27
CA ARG A 247 -8.80 4.83 20.11
C ARG A 247 -9.11 6.30 20.27
N ALA A 248 -9.54 6.70 21.46
CA ALA A 248 -9.80 8.10 21.78
C ALA A 248 -8.54 8.95 21.50
N PHE A 249 -7.40 8.58 22.08
CA PHE A 249 -6.12 9.25 21.84
C PHE A 249 -5.78 9.33 20.35
N LYS A 250 -5.85 8.20 19.62
CA LYS A 250 -5.52 8.14 18.19
C LYS A 250 -6.37 9.11 17.36
N TYR A 251 -7.68 9.09 17.54
CA TYR A 251 -8.56 9.97 16.78
C TYR A 251 -8.38 11.44 17.17
N THR A 252 -8.25 11.76 18.45
CA THR A 252 -7.97 13.13 18.91
C THR A 252 -6.65 13.63 18.35
N TYR A 253 -5.60 12.81 18.36
CA TYR A 253 -4.29 13.16 17.79
C TYR A 253 -4.39 13.51 16.30
N PHE A 254 -5.01 12.64 15.47
CA PHE A 254 -5.12 12.92 14.04
C PHE A 254 -6.05 14.07 13.70
N ILE A 255 -7.14 14.26 14.45
CA ILE A 255 -7.99 15.45 14.32
C ILE A 255 -7.18 16.70 14.66
N GLY A 256 -6.42 16.70 15.75
CA GLY A 256 -5.55 17.78 16.15
C GLY A 256 -4.51 18.13 15.08
N VAL A 257 -3.79 17.12 14.58
CA VAL A 257 -2.81 17.30 13.51
C VAL A 257 -3.46 17.86 12.22
N GLY A 258 -4.60 17.32 11.81
CA GLY A 258 -5.35 17.79 10.64
C GLY A 258 -5.82 19.23 10.81
N THR A 259 -6.35 19.57 11.97
CA THR A 259 -6.77 20.95 12.31
C THR A 259 -5.58 21.91 12.30
N PHE A 260 -4.45 21.49 12.92
CA PHE A 260 -3.23 22.30 12.92
C PHE A 260 -2.74 22.62 11.50
N PHE A 261 -2.65 21.62 10.62
CA PHE A 261 -2.23 21.85 9.24
C PHE A 261 -3.25 22.70 8.46
N THR A 262 -4.53 22.51 8.70
CA THR A 262 -5.57 23.37 8.09
C THR A 262 -5.35 24.82 8.49
N ILE A 263 -5.18 25.11 9.78
CA ILE A 263 -4.92 26.45 10.29
C ILE A 263 -3.60 27.00 9.73
N LEU A 264 -2.53 26.21 9.73
CA LEU A 264 -1.22 26.62 9.20
C LEU A 264 -1.30 27.04 7.74
N TYR A 265 -1.99 26.26 6.89
CA TYR A 265 -2.15 26.60 5.48
C TYR A 265 -3.08 27.80 5.26
N PHE A 266 -4.18 27.89 6.00
CA PHE A 266 -5.05 29.07 5.95
C PHE A 266 -4.33 30.33 6.44
N SER A 267 -3.58 30.23 7.53
CA SER A 267 -2.75 31.34 8.03
C SER A 267 -1.74 31.78 6.97
N LYS A 268 -1.04 30.84 6.34
CA LYS A 268 -0.10 31.15 5.27
C LYS A 268 -0.79 31.76 4.05
N LEU A 269 -1.99 31.30 3.70
CA LEU A 269 -2.79 31.88 2.62
C LEU A 269 -3.17 33.33 2.92
N LEU A 270 -3.57 33.64 4.16
CA LEU A 270 -4.01 34.98 4.58
C LEU A 270 -2.86 35.97 4.79
N HIS A 271 -1.67 35.50 5.18
CA HIS A 271 -0.54 36.34 5.56
C HIS A 271 0.56 36.47 4.50
N ASN A 272 0.40 35.84 3.34
CA ASN A 272 1.44 35.87 2.29
C ASN A 272 1.61 37.26 1.62
N THR A 273 0.91 38.28 2.09
CA THR A 273 0.93 39.65 1.55
C THR A 273 1.70 40.65 2.38
N ALA A 274 2.03 40.34 3.62
CA ALA A 274 2.86 41.22 4.45
C ALA A 274 4.00 40.39 5.02
N GLY A 275 5.20 40.72 4.64
CA GLY A 275 6.43 40.13 5.07
C GLY A 275 6.35 39.38 6.40
N THR A 276 6.63 38.10 6.28
CA THR A 276 7.16 37.24 7.34
C THR A 276 6.68 37.53 8.75
N SER A 277 5.68 36.82 9.19
CA SER A 277 5.69 36.50 10.60
C SER A 277 6.85 35.50 10.82
N GLU A 278 7.94 35.93 11.40
CA GLU A 278 9.07 35.11 11.87
C GLU A 278 8.66 33.97 12.82
N TRP A 279 7.39 33.95 13.18
CA TRP A 279 6.78 33.07 14.16
C TRP A 279 6.33 31.71 13.62
N ILE A 280 6.21 31.52 12.30
CA ILE A 280 5.74 30.26 11.74
C ILE A 280 6.85 29.65 10.90
N GLU A 281 7.51 28.67 11.49
CA GLU A 281 8.43 27.77 10.81
C GLU A 281 7.85 27.25 9.50
N SER A 282 8.72 26.90 8.57
CA SER A 282 8.30 26.40 7.26
C SER A 282 7.34 25.21 7.41
N PRO A 283 6.33 25.05 6.55
CA PRO A 283 5.45 23.86 6.59
C PRO A 283 6.20 22.55 6.63
N THR A 284 7.39 22.47 6.01
CA THR A 284 8.23 21.28 5.99
C THR A 284 8.79 20.95 7.37
N TYR A 285 9.10 21.96 8.20
CA TYR A 285 9.48 21.75 9.60
C TYR A 285 8.36 21.01 10.36
N TRP A 286 7.14 21.51 10.28
CA TRP A 286 5.99 20.91 10.95
C TRP A 286 5.65 19.51 10.43
N TYR A 287 5.78 19.29 9.11
CA TYR A 287 5.63 17.95 8.55
C TYR A 287 6.63 16.96 9.12
N SER A 288 7.90 17.37 9.16
CA SER A 288 8.97 16.53 9.70
C SER A 288 8.78 16.26 11.18
N LEU A 289 8.40 17.29 11.95
CA LEU A 289 8.13 17.17 13.39
C LEU A 289 6.96 16.18 13.65
N PHE A 290 5.79 16.43 13.05
CA PHE A 290 4.62 15.56 13.27
C PHE A 290 4.81 14.15 12.73
N TYR A 291 5.57 14.00 11.65
CA TYR A 291 5.97 12.69 11.16
C TYR A 291 6.81 11.94 12.20
N CYS A 292 7.85 12.57 12.74
CA CYS A 292 8.72 11.98 13.76
C CYS A 292 7.96 11.67 15.05
N VAL A 293 7.09 12.57 15.51
CA VAL A 293 6.23 12.37 16.69
C VAL A 293 5.27 11.18 16.47
N THR A 294 4.68 11.09 15.28
CA THR A 294 3.82 9.95 14.90
C THR A 294 4.60 8.64 14.93
N MET A 295 5.80 8.62 14.32
CA MET A 295 6.67 7.44 14.34
C MET A 295 7.04 7.01 15.76
N LEU A 296 7.37 7.98 16.61
CA LEU A 296 7.71 7.72 18.02
C LEU A 296 6.53 7.11 18.79
N ILE A 297 5.36 7.75 18.75
CA ILE A 297 4.16 7.30 19.49
C ILE A 297 3.74 5.89 19.05
N PHE A 298 3.58 5.69 17.75
CA PHE A 298 3.08 4.42 17.22
C PHE A 298 4.14 3.31 17.24
N GLY A 299 5.42 3.66 17.11
CA GLY A 299 6.54 2.72 17.24
C GLY A 299 6.70 2.20 18.67
N ILE A 300 6.66 3.09 19.69
CA ILE A 300 6.67 2.70 21.10
C ILE A 300 5.48 1.80 21.40
N ARG A 301 4.28 2.17 20.94
CA ARG A 301 3.09 1.34 21.12
C ARG A 301 3.25 -0.04 20.50
N ARG A 302 3.76 -0.14 19.27
CA ARG A 302 3.98 -1.43 18.62
C ARG A 302 4.93 -2.31 19.40
N THR A 303 6.03 -1.73 19.90
CA THR A 303 6.99 -2.44 20.76
C THR A 303 6.33 -2.97 22.01
N TYR A 304 5.51 -2.14 22.67
CA TYR A 304 4.77 -2.54 23.88
C TYR A 304 3.74 -3.65 23.62
N VAL A 305 3.03 -3.59 22.48
CA VAL A 305 1.99 -4.59 22.13
C VAL A 305 2.59 -5.91 21.67
N ARG A 306 3.66 -5.88 20.88
CA ARG A 306 4.25 -7.09 20.26
C ARG A 306 5.22 -7.82 21.17
N LYS A 307 5.90 -7.12 22.06
CA LYS A 307 6.82 -7.67 23.10
C LYS A 307 7.88 -8.64 22.54
N THR A 308 8.34 -8.47 21.31
CA THR A 308 9.39 -9.30 20.73
C THR A 308 10.70 -8.51 20.59
N ARG A 309 11.83 -9.19 20.82
CA ARG A 309 13.17 -8.58 20.69
C ARG A 309 13.43 -8.02 19.27
N TYR A 310 12.92 -8.70 18.26
CA TYR A 310 13.00 -8.25 16.87
C TYR A 310 12.29 -6.91 16.67
N VAL A 311 11.02 -6.78 17.11
CA VAL A 311 10.24 -5.54 16.97
C VAL A 311 10.87 -4.39 17.75
N PHE A 312 11.45 -4.67 18.93
CA PHE A 312 12.16 -3.65 19.71
C PHE A 312 13.31 -3.04 18.87
N TRP A 313 14.22 -3.85 18.36
CA TRP A 313 15.36 -3.34 17.55
C TRP A 313 14.91 -2.70 16.25
N GLN A 314 13.89 -3.27 15.58
CA GLN A 314 13.32 -2.70 14.37
C GLN A 314 12.76 -1.29 14.61
N MET A 315 11.96 -1.10 15.65
CA MET A 315 11.37 0.20 15.97
C MET A 315 12.43 1.20 16.45
N THR A 316 13.40 0.77 17.24
CA THR A 316 14.51 1.63 17.68
C THR A 316 15.29 2.14 16.49
N ALA A 317 15.69 1.27 15.55
CA ALA A 317 16.41 1.67 14.34
C ALA A 317 15.59 2.63 13.46
N LEU A 318 14.32 2.28 13.18
CA LEU A 318 13.42 3.14 12.41
C LEU A 318 13.26 4.53 13.03
N ILE A 319 12.91 4.59 14.31
CA ILE A 319 12.67 5.87 15.01
C ILE A 319 13.95 6.71 15.00
N PHE A 320 15.10 6.11 15.30
CA PHE A 320 16.38 6.82 15.32
C PHE A 320 16.73 7.39 13.94
N ILE A 321 16.68 6.55 12.89
CA ILE A 321 17.00 6.96 11.51
C ILE A 321 16.04 8.08 11.04
N GLN A 322 14.74 7.93 11.29
CA GLN A 322 13.77 8.93 10.84
C GLN A 322 13.94 10.26 11.58
N ILE A 323 14.07 10.25 12.90
CA ILE A 323 14.26 11.47 13.69
C ILE A 323 15.58 12.14 13.31
N PHE A 324 16.66 11.38 13.15
CA PHE A 324 17.95 11.94 12.80
C PHE A 324 17.94 12.61 11.42
N PHE A 325 17.61 11.86 10.35
CA PHE A 325 17.73 12.35 8.98
C PHE A 325 16.62 13.29 8.53
N LEU A 326 15.41 13.16 9.08
CA LEU A 326 14.27 13.98 8.66
C LEU A 326 14.00 15.17 9.57
N PHE A 327 14.59 15.22 10.78
CA PHE A 327 14.31 16.31 11.71
C PHE A 327 15.58 16.91 12.33
N LEU A 328 16.37 16.13 13.08
CA LEU A 328 17.52 16.68 13.80
C LEU A 328 18.58 17.22 12.86
N PHE A 329 18.99 16.42 11.86
CA PHE A 329 20.06 16.85 10.96
C PHE A 329 19.66 18.08 10.13
N PRO A 330 18.54 18.14 9.39
CA PRO A 330 18.24 19.28 8.53
C PRO A 330 17.90 20.57 9.27
N PHE A 331 17.37 20.51 10.48
CA PHE A 331 16.91 21.69 11.19
C PHE A 331 17.84 22.18 12.30
N TYR A 332 18.70 21.31 12.85
CA TYR A 332 19.53 21.65 14.00
C TYR A 332 21.03 21.36 13.82
N LEU A 333 21.38 20.39 12.96
CA LEU A 333 22.77 19.96 12.82
C LEU A 333 23.42 20.40 11.51
N TYR A 334 22.65 20.64 10.45
CA TYR A 334 23.19 20.97 9.14
C TYR A 334 24.00 22.29 9.15
N GLU A 335 23.45 23.34 9.74
CA GLU A 335 24.15 24.64 9.83
C GLU A 335 25.43 24.52 10.67
N PRO A 336 25.38 24.14 11.98
CA PRO A 336 26.57 24.15 12.83
C PRO A 336 27.61 23.07 12.45
N LEU A 337 27.20 21.92 11.93
CA LEU A 337 28.16 20.85 11.60
C LEU A 337 28.71 20.95 10.18
N ILE A 338 27.93 21.49 9.23
CA ILE A 338 28.31 21.49 7.82
C ILE A 338 28.64 22.91 7.35
N LEU A 339 27.71 23.87 7.46
CA LEU A 339 27.92 25.20 6.90
C LEU A 339 28.94 26.01 7.68
N ASP A 340 28.92 25.99 9.00
CA ASP A 340 29.85 26.78 9.83
C ASP A 340 31.29 26.24 9.77
N ASN A 341 31.45 24.90 9.61
CA ASN A 341 32.80 24.29 9.56
C ASN A 341 33.40 24.30 8.15
N PHE A 342 32.62 24.13 7.10
CA PHE A 342 33.13 23.99 5.74
C PHE A 342 32.85 25.20 4.84
N GLY A 343 31.78 25.98 5.13
CA GLY A 343 31.31 27.04 4.27
C GLY A 343 30.56 26.54 3.05
N ALA A 344 29.68 27.41 2.51
CA ALA A 344 28.75 27.02 1.43
C ALA A 344 29.44 26.63 0.09
N GLN A 345 30.67 27.07 -0.14
CA GLN A 345 31.42 26.82 -1.38
C GLN A 345 32.37 25.61 -1.27
N HIS A 346 32.40 24.95 -0.13
CA HIS A 346 33.29 23.80 0.06
C HIS A 346 32.75 22.59 -0.75
N TRP A 347 33.69 21.80 -1.33
CA TRP A 347 33.31 20.67 -2.17
C TRP A 347 32.38 19.66 -1.48
N ILE A 348 32.53 19.43 -0.18
CA ILE A 348 31.64 18.57 0.61
C ILE A 348 30.21 19.06 0.55
N VAL A 349 30.00 20.39 0.68
CA VAL A 349 28.67 20.97 0.64
C VAL A 349 28.09 20.89 -0.77
N LEU A 350 28.87 21.20 -1.78
CA LEU A 350 28.45 21.19 -3.18
C LEU A 350 28.13 19.76 -3.67
N GLU A 351 28.90 18.76 -3.27
CA GLU A 351 28.72 17.37 -3.72
C GLU A 351 27.68 16.59 -2.90
N LEU A 352 27.74 16.69 -1.56
CA LEU A 352 26.86 15.89 -0.69
C LEU A 352 25.52 16.58 -0.37
N PHE A 353 25.49 17.90 -0.41
CA PHE A 353 24.32 18.69 -0.04
C PHE A 353 23.92 19.74 -1.10
N PRO A 354 23.81 19.35 -2.41
CA PRO A 354 23.48 20.31 -3.48
C PRO A 354 22.10 20.94 -3.31
N SER A 355 21.15 20.28 -2.64
CA SER A 355 19.85 20.84 -2.23
C SER A 355 19.88 21.42 -0.79
N GLY A 356 21.08 21.71 -0.25
CA GLY A 356 21.27 22.14 1.12
C GLY A 356 20.81 21.10 2.13
N LYS A 357 20.21 21.52 3.23
CA LYS A 357 19.72 20.64 4.30
C LYS A 357 18.77 19.53 3.83
N TRP A 358 18.09 19.69 2.69
CA TRP A 358 17.14 18.71 2.16
C TRP A 358 17.79 17.47 1.56
N SER A 359 19.06 17.54 1.19
CA SER A 359 19.82 16.36 0.73
C SER A 359 19.92 15.27 1.80
N SER A 360 19.76 15.61 3.08
CA SER A 360 19.71 14.64 4.18
C SER A 360 18.61 13.59 4.00
N PHE A 361 17.49 13.96 3.41
CA PHE A 361 16.39 13.04 3.15
C PHE A 361 16.74 11.99 2.11
N ALA A 362 17.53 12.36 1.11
CA ALA A 362 17.93 11.49 0.03
C ALA A 362 18.88 10.36 0.49
N PHE A 363 19.57 10.53 1.62
CA PHE A 363 20.42 9.45 2.19
C PHE A 363 19.61 8.25 2.68
N ILE A 364 18.38 8.45 3.12
CA ILE A 364 17.50 7.37 3.61
C ILE A 364 16.36 7.02 2.64
N LEU A 365 16.07 7.89 1.69
CA LEU A 365 15.10 7.66 0.63
C LEU A 365 15.83 7.16 -0.61
N PHE A 366 15.98 5.84 -0.74
CA PHE A 366 16.65 5.22 -1.87
C PHE A 366 15.92 5.47 -3.17
N TRP A 367 16.66 5.48 -4.28
CA TRP A 367 16.01 5.59 -5.58
C TRP A 367 14.93 4.50 -5.73
N PRO A 368 13.75 4.83 -6.26
CA PRO A 368 13.34 6.05 -6.94
C PRO A 368 12.83 7.19 -6.04
N LEU A 369 12.83 7.05 -4.73
CA LEU A 369 12.27 8.06 -3.83
C LEU A 369 13.11 9.34 -3.73
N ASN A 370 14.40 9.29 -4.05
CA ASN A 370 15.31 10.43 -4.04
C ASN A 370 15.60 11.00 -5.44
N MET A 371 14.70 10.78 -6.40
CA MET A 371 14.94 11.21 -7.80
C MET A 371 15.21 12.71 -7.97
N TRP A 372 14.80 13.57 -7.02
CA TRP A 372 15.06 15.01 -7.09
C TRP A 372 16.54 15.36 -6.94
N GLU A 373 17.33 14.54 -6.24
CA GLU A 373 18.76 14.73 -6.10
C GLU A 373 19.56 14.18 -7.29
N PHE A 374 18.98 13.29 -8.08
CA PHE A 374 19.66 12.67 -9.20
C PHE A 374 20.20 13.72 -10.19
N GLY A 375 21.50 13.66 -10.49
CA GLY A 375 22.16 14.61 -11.37
C GLY A 375 22.36 16.01 -10.80
N SER A 376 22.18 16.23 -9.50
CA SER A 376 22.44 17.53 -8.85
C SER A 376 23.93 17.79 -8.61
N SER A 377 24.72 16.74 -8.45
CA SER A 377 26.17 16.75 -8.34
C SER A 377 26.75 15.46 -8.89
N THR A 378 28.10 15.38 -8.97
CA THR A 378 28.77 14.13 -9.37
C THR A 378 28.46 13.00 -8.40
N PHE A 379 28.49 13.28 -7.11
CA PHE A 379 28.11 12.31 -6.07
C PHE A 379 26.69 11.79 -6.28
N TRP A 380 25.68 12.66 -6.44
CA TRP A 380 24.29 12.27 -6.60
C TRP A 380 23.94 11.73 -8.00
N THR A 381 24.86 11.76 -8.94
CA THR A 381 24.74 11.03 -10.21
C THR A 381 25.02 9.54 -10.01
N TRP A 382 26.04 9.18 -9.21
CA TRP A 382 26.47 7.81 -9.04
C TRP A 382 25.94 7.13 -7.76
N PHE A 383 25.78 7.88 -6.68
CA PHE A 383 25.37 7.35 -5.38
C PHE A 383 24.02 6.60 -5.41
N PRO A 384 22.97 7.02 -6.14
CA PRO A 384 21.73 6.26 -6.22
C PRO A 384 21.92 4.85 -6.81
N PHE A 385 22.85 4.67 -7.74
CA PHE A 385 23.18 3.33 -8.28
C PHE A 385 23.88 2.46 -7.23
N VAL A 386 24.81 3.04 -6.47
CA VAL A 386 25.45 2.34 -5.36
C VAL A 386 24.44 2.01 -4.26
N GLN A 387 23.59 2.96 -3.90
CA GLN A 387 22.62 2.83 -2.84
C GLN A 387 21.55 1.77 -3.17
N SER A 388 20.92 1.88 -4.33
CA SER A 388 19.80 0.99 -4.72
C SER A 388 20.27 -0.27 -5.45
N GLY A 389 21.38 -0.21 -6.18
CA GLY A 389 21.93 -1.36 -6.91
C GLY A 389 22.82 -2.24 -6.04
N LEU A 390 23.78 -1.64 -5.32
CA LEU A 390 24.76 -2.41 -4.57
C LEU A 390 24.35 -2.62 -3.11
N ILE A 391 24.15 -1.53 -2.36
CA ILE A 391 23.85 -1.61 -0.92
C ILE A 391 22.55 -2.36 -0.68
N LEU A 392 21.47 -1.98 -1.38
CA LEU A 392 20.17 -2.61 -1.24
C LEU A 392 20.21 -4.08 -1.66
N PHE A 393 20.94 -4.43 -2.72
CA PHE A 393 21.12 -5.81 -3.16
C PHE A 393 21.75 -6.68 -2.06
N PHE A 394 22.85 -6.22 -1.46
CA PHE A 394 23.50 -6.95 -0.36
C PHE A 394 22.59 -7.05 0.87
N LEU A 395 21.91 -5.98 1.25
CA LEU A 395 20.96 -6.00 2.36
C LEU A 395 19.83 -7.00 2.14
N ILE A 396 19.24 -7.03 0.94
CA ILE A 396 18.17 -7.99 0.59
C ILE A 396 18.70 -9.42 0.58
N ARG A 397 19.90 -9.63 0.06
CA ARG A 397 20.53 -10.97 -0.02
C ARG A 397 20.78 -11.59 1.35
N HIS A 398 21.18 -10.76 2.34
CA HIS A 398 21.51 -11.25 3.69
C HIS A 398 20.31 -11.22 4.66
N TYR A 399 19.45 -10.21 4.59
CA TYR A 399 18.40 -9.98 5.57
C TYR A 399 16.99 -10.14 5.01
N GLY A 400 16.85 -10.35 3.70
CA GLY A 400 15.56 -10.55 3.03
C GLY A 400 14.88 -9.27 2.54
N LYS A 401 13.81 -9.44 1.77
CA LYS A 401 13.13 -8.39 1.00
C LYS A 401 12.63 -7.20 1.84
N GLY A 402 12.34 -7.40 3.11
CA GLY A 402 11.76 -6.38 3.98
C GLY A 402 12.76 -5.47 4.67
N ILE A 403 14.08 -5.66 4.49
CA ILE A 403 15.09 -4.95 5.28
C ILE A 403 15.03 -3.44 5.08
N TYR A 404 15.00 -2.96 3.85
CA TYR A 404 14.94 -1.53 3.58
C TYR A 404 13.59 -0.91 4.02
N CYS A 405 12.47 -1.49 3.56
CA CYS A 405 11.14 -0.96 3.88
C CYS A 405 10.82 -1.06 5.37
N GLY A 406 11.29 -2.11 6.05
CA GLY A 406 10.97 -2.34 7.47
C GLY A 406 11.91 -1.64 8.47
N TRP A 407 13.12 -1.18 8.05
CA TRP A 407 14.14 -0.69 8.96
C TRP A 407 14.64 0.73 8.66
N VAL A 408 14.54 1.19 7.40
CA VAL A 408 15.12 2.45 6.95
C VAL A 408 14.09 3.36 6.29
N CYS A 409 13.26 2.83 5.39
CA CYS A 409 12.38 3.63 4.55
C CYS A 409 11.25 4.32 5.33
N SER A 410 11.02 5.60 5.08
CA SER A 410 9.97 6.39 5.72
C SER A 410 8.56 5.85 5.44
N CYS A 411 8.29 5.45 4.19
CA CYS A 411 6.98 4.86 3.83
C CYS A 411 6.76 3.52 4.53
N GLY A 412 7.80 2.69 4.59
CA GLY A 412 7.78 1.42 5.31
C GLY A 412 7.63 1.63 6.82
N GLY A 413 8.28 2.66 7.37
CA GLY A 413 8.13 3.07 8.77
C GLY A 413 6.67 3.38 9.13
N MET A 414 5.96 4.15 8.30
CA MET A 414 4.53 4.41 8.49
C MET A 414 3.69 3.14 8.40
N ALA A 415 3.97 2.26 7.45
CA ALA A 415 3.28 0.98 7.32
C ALA A 415 3.53 0.06 8.53
N GLU A 416 4.75 0.04 9.05
CA GLU A 416 5.12 -0.77 10.22
C GLU A 416 4.55 -0.21 11.54
N THR A 417 4.36 1.09 11.66
CA THR A 417 3.83 1.75 12.86
C THR A 417 2.32 1.93 12.83
N LEU A 418 1.82 2.88 12.04
CA LEU A 418 0.38 3.15 11.88
C LEU A 418 -0.37 1.99 11.25
N GLY A 419 0.24 1.34 10.25
CA GLY A 419 -0.34 0.23 9.49
C GLY A 419 -0.43 -1.08 10.29
N ASP A 420 0.27 -1.23 11.41
CA ASP A 420 0.31 -2.50 12.17
C ASP A 420 -1.08 -2.99 12.62
N GLU A 421 -1.98 -2.08 12.98
CA GLU A 421 -3.36 -2.41 13.35
C GLU A 421 -4.18 -2.96 12.17
N TYR A 422 -3.79 -2.65 10.94
CA TYR A 422 -4.49 -3.02 9.70
C TYR A 422 -3.81 -4.17 8.94
N ARG A 423 -2.70 -4.68 9.44
CA ARG A 423 -1.89 -5.73 8.79
C ARG A 423 -2.68 -6.98 8.37
N ARG A 424 -3.68 -7.37 9.18
CA ARG A 424 -4.56 -8.51 8.87
C ARG A 424 -5.65 -8.22 7.83
N LYS A 425 -5.82 -6.95 7.47
CA LYS A 425 -6.86 -6.49 6.54
C LYS A 425 -6.35 -6.32 5.11
N THR A 426 -5.07 -6.57 4.88
CA THR A 426 -4.47 -6.51 3.55
C THR A 426 -5.11 -7.54 2.62
N PRO A 427 -5.40 -7.18 1.37
CA PRO A 427 -5.96 -8.11 0.41
C PRO A 427 -4.98 -9.25 0.13
N HIS A 428 -5.48 -10.48 0.08
CA HIS A 428 -4.72 -11.69 -0.24
C HIS A 428 -5.27 -12.36 -1.50
N GLY A 429 -4.43 -13.18 -2.15
CA GLY A 429 -4.81 -13.98 -3.31
C GLY A 429 -4.65 -13.28 -4.66
N PRO A 430 -5.37 -13.72 -5.72
CA PRO A 430 -5.14 -13.26 -7.10
C PRO A 430 -5.29 -11.74 -7.31
N ARG A 431 -6.13 -11.08 -6.51
CA ARG A 431 -6.29 -9.61 -6.56
C ARG A 431 -5.05 -8.89 -6.04
N ALA A 432 -4.41 -9.41 -4.98
CA ALA A 432 -3.16 -8.85 -4.46
C ALA A 432 -2.04 -8.97 -5.49
N LYS A 433 -1.95 -10.12 -6.18
CA LYS A 433 -0.97 -10.32 -7.25
C LYS A 433 -1.13 -9.34 -8.42
N ARG A 434 -2.37 -8.94 -8.75
CA ARG A 434 -2.61 -7.89 -9.77
C ARG A 434 -2.11 -6.51 -9.32
N LEU A 435 -2.17 -6.22 -8.00
CA LEU A 435 -1.64 -4.98 -7.45
C LEU A 435 -0.10 -4.92 -7.51
N GLU A 436 0.59 -6.06 -7.51
CA GLU A 436 2.05 -6.12 -7.72
C GLU A 436 2.45 -5.57 -9.09
N ASN A 437 1.62 -5.79 -10.12
CA ASN A 437 1.87 -5.25 -11.46
C ASN A 437 1.82 -3.71 -11.49
N VAL A 438 1.06 -3.08 -10.60
CA VAL A 438 1.04 -1.61 -10.44
C VAL A 438 2.41 -1.11 -10.00
N GLY A 439 3.14 -1.88 -9.17
CA GLY A 439 4.50 -1.55 -8.78
C GLY A 439 5.47 -1.45 -9.96
N GLN A 440 5.30 -2.29 -10.97
CA GLN A 440 6.10 -2.23 -12.20
C GLN A 440 5.81 -0.96 -13.00
N ILE A 441 4.54 -0.57 -13.13
CA ILE A 441 4.14 0.68 -13.80
C ILE A 441 4.75 1.89 -13.08
N VAL A 442 4.70 1.90 -11.73
CA VAL A 442 5.31 2.96 -10.92
C VAL A 442 6.83 3.00 -11.12
N LEU A 443 7.49 1.85 -11.22
CA LEU A 443 8.94 1.78 -11.48
C LEU A 443 9.29 2.36 -12.86
N PHE A 444 8.55 2.01 -13.92
CA PHE A 444 8.75 2.60 -15.25
C PHE A 444 8.53 4.11 -15.25
N ALA A 445 7.48 4.58 -14.59
CA ALA A 445 7.24 6.02 -14.43
C ALA A 445 8.40 6.71 -13.68
N ALA A 446 8.94 6.07 -12.65
CA ALA A 446 10.08 6.60 -11.90
C ALA A 446 11.35 6.69 -12.76
N ILE A 447 11.63 5.68 -13.59
CA ILE A 447 12.75 5.71 -14.57
C ILE A 447 12.55 6.88 -15.54
N PHE A 448 11.37 7.00 -16.11
CA PHE A 448 11.03 8.06 -17.05
C PHE A 448 11.20 9.45 -16.42
N PHE A 449 10.69 9.68 -15.22
CA PHE A 449 10.82 10.97 -14.53
C PHE A 449 12.26 11.26 -14.10
N THR A 450 13.01 10.25 -13.68
CA THR A 450 14.44 10.41 -13.37
C THR A 450 15.22 10.86 -14.60
N LEU A 451 14.93 10.28 -15.77
CA LEU A 451 15.52 10.69 -17.03
C LEU A 451 15.18 12.15 -17.40
N ILE A 452 13.91 12.57 -17.25
CA ILE A 452 13.47 13.94 -17.48
C ILE A 452 14.25 14.92 -16.59
N ILE A 453 14.37 14.62 -15.29
CA ILE A 453 15.09 15.47 -14.33
C ILE A 453 16.56 15.57 -14.71
N TYR A 454 17.19 14.46 -15.06
CA TYR A 454 18.59 14.41 -15.47
C TYR A 454 18.85 15.23 -16.74
N LEU A 455 18.05 15.04 -17.78
CA LEU A 455 18.16 15.78 -19.03
C LEU A 455 17.95 17.30 -18.85
N ASN A 456 17.06 17.68 -17.93
CA ASN A 456 16.87 19.10 -17.58
C ASN A 456 18.08 19.67 -16.86
N LYS A 457 18.64 18.93 -15.87
CA LYS A 457 19.80 19.38 -15.07
C LYS A 457 21.09 19.39 -15.88
N SER A 458 21.27 18.45 -16.80
CA SER A 458 22.44 18.40 -17.68
C SER A 458 22.46 19.50 -18.76
N GLY A 459 21.37 20.28 -18.89
CA GLY A 459 21.27 21.32 -19.91
C GLY A 459 21.06 20.77 -21.34
N MET A 460 20.94 19.46 -21.51
CA MET A 460 20.81 18.83 -22.83
C MET A 460 19.53 19.27 -23.58
N TRP A 461 18.52 19.72 -22.84
CA TRP A 461 17.26 20.22 -23.41
C TRP A 461 17.20 21.77 -23.48
N SER A 462 18.28 22.47 -23.25
CA SER A 462 18.34 23.93 -23.36
C SER A 462 17.95 24.42 -24.76
N SER A 463 18.26 23.62 -25.80
CA SER A 463 17.91 23.91 -27.21
C SER A 463 16.42 23.71 -27.53
N PHE A 464 15.66 23.07 -26.64
CA PHE A 464 14.22 22.80 -26.79
C PHE A 464 13.42 23.27 -25.59
N PRO A 465 13.33 24.57 -25.32
CA PRO A 465 12.76 25.09 -24.07
C PRO A 465 11.28 24.69 -23.88
N LEU A 466 10.47 24.69 -24.92
CA LEU A 466 9.07 24.32 -24.86
C LEU A 466 8.89 22.85 -24.42
N LEU A 467 9.69 21.94 -24.99
CA LEU A 467 9.65 20.52 -24.64
C LEU A 467 10.10 20.30 -23.19
N ASN A 468 11.18 20.95 -22.78
CA ASN A 468 11.70 20.89 -21.41
C ASN A 468 10.65 21.35 -20.39
N TYR A 469 10.04 22.51 -20.60
CA TYR A 469 9.00 23.01 -19.71
C TYR A 469 7.77 22.12 -19.65
N THR A 470 7.36 21.56 -20.79
CA THR A 470 6.23 20.64 -20.85
C THR A 470 6.52 19.37 -20.05
N MET A 471 7.69 18.75 -20.22
CA MET A 471 8.09 17.52 -19.52
C MET A 471 8.28 17.74 -18.03
N ILE A 472 8.89 18.86 -17.62
CA ILE A 472 8.98 19.24 -16.20
C ILE A 472 7.59 19.51 -15.62
N GLY A 473 6.67 20.09 -16.39
CA GLY A 473 5.27 20.27 -15.99
C GLY A 473 4.56 18.95 -15.75
N VAL A 474 4.72 17.97 -16.65
CA VAL A 474 4.18 16.61 -16.50
C VAL A 474 4.75 15.94 -15.24
N TYR A 475 6.06 16.05 -15.02
CA TYR A 475 6.71 15.51 -13.81
C TYR A 475 6.12 16.12 -12.54
N LYS A 476 6.10 17.46 -12.43
CA LYS A 476 5.59 18.15 -11.24
C LYS A 476 4.12 17.82 -10.97
N PHE A 477 3.29 17.87 -12.02
CA PHE A 477 1.88 17.50 -11.90
C PHE A 477 1.69 16.05 -11.45
N SER A 478 2.45 15.11 -12.03
CA SER A 478 2.38 13.70 -11.64
C SER A 478 2.77 13.47 -10.19
N ILE A 479 3.80 14.17 -9.70
CA ILE A 479 4.20 14.12 -8.28
C ILE A 479 3.08 14.64 -7.38
N ASP A 480 2.45 15.76 -7.72
CA ASP A 480 1.33 16.32 -6.95
C ASP A 480 0.13 15.35 -6.92
N VAL A 481 -0.21 14.72 -8.06
CA VAL A 481 -1.26 13.68 -8.14
C VAL A 481 -0.91 12.47 -7.26
N ILE A 482 0.33 11.99 -7.32
CA ILE A 482 0.79 10.86 -6.52
C ILE A 482 0.68 11.20 -5.04
N PHE A 483 1.17 12.36 -4.61
CA PHE A 483 1.12 12.76 -3.20
C PHE A 483 -0.31 13.05 -2.72
N ALA A 484 -1.14 13.67 -3.54
CA ALA A 484 -2.55 13.88 -3.21
C ALA A 484 -3.33 12.57 -3.15
N GLY A 485 -3.10 11.66 -4.10
CA GLY A 485 -3.79 10.38 -4.20
C GLY A 485 -3.33 9.35 -3.16
N ILE A 486 -2.03 9.10 -3.08
CA ILE A 486 -1.48 8.03 -2.21
C ILE A 486 -1.60 8.38 -0.74
N ARG A 487 -1.37 9.64 -0.35
CA ARG A 487 -1.52 10.06 1.05
C ARG A 487 -2.97 10.24 1.48
N GLY A 488 -3.87 10.43 0.53
CA GLY A 488 -5.31 10.47 0.79
C GLY A 488 -5.96 9.09 0.97
N LEU A 489 -5.32 8.03 0.47
CA LEU A 489 -5.75 6.64 0.63
C LEU A 489 -5.23 6.03 1.93
#